data_6fcd0746827fbfb9ddeea6aa40a74ac0
#
_entry.id   6fcd0746827fbfb9ddeea6aa40a74ac0
#
_cell.length_a   1.000
_cell.length_b   1.000
_cell.length_c   1.000
_cell.angle_alpha   90.00
_cell.angle_beta   90.00
_cell.angle_gamma   90.00
#
_symmetry.space_group_name_H-M   'P 1'
#
loop_
_entity.id
_entity.type
_entity.pdbx_description
1 polymer ?
#
loop_
_entity_poly.entity_id
_entity_poly.type
_entity_poly.pdbx_seq_one_letter_code
_entity_poly.pdbx_strand_id
1 'polypeptide(L)' 'MGARHFPVMIEQDADGVFIIECPVFEGCRSYGDSLDEAVANIREAIEACLDDNELAESETVFIGVRDIEMAV' A
#
# COMPACT_ATOMS: atom_id res chain seq x y z
N MET A 1 9.88 -7.29 -21.93
CA MET A 1 8.75 -7.07 -21.04
C MET A 1 9.25 -6.74 -19.64
N GLY A 2 8.89 -5.59 -19.10
CA GLY A 2 9.36 -5.16 -17.79
C GLY A 2 8.41 -5.52 -16.67
N ALA A 3 8.92 -5.44 -15.45
CA ALA A 3 8.10 -5.56 -14.25
C ALA A 3 7.80 -4.16 -13.74
N ARG A 4 6.62 -3.95 -13.21
CA ARG A 4 6.25 -2.72 -12.57
C ARG A 4 6.26 -2.91 -11.07
N HIS A 5 6.80 -1.96 -10.33
CA HIS A 5 6.92 -2.03 -8.88
C HIS A 5 5.90 -1.10 -8.23
N PHE A 6 5.21 -1.62 -7.23
CA PHE A 6 4.20 -0.87 -6.50
C PHE A 6 4.65 -0.75 -5.04
N PRO A 7 5.11 0.43 -4.62
CA PRO A 7 5.47 0.62 -3.22
C PRO A 7 4.23 0.53 -2.35
N VAL A 8 4.36 -0.07 -1.18
CA VAL A 8 3.27 -0.13 -0.21
C VAL A 8 3.78 0.35 1.13
N MET A 9 2.90 0.98 1.90
CA MET A 9 3.18 1.41 3.26
C MET A 9 2.43 0.51 4.22
N ILE A 10 3.08 0.11 5.30
CA ILE A 10 2.54 -0.87 6.23
C ILE A 10 2.52 -0.30 7.63
N GLU A 11 1.37 -0.41 8.28
CA GLU A 11 1.18 -0.01 9.67
C GLU A 11 0.56 -1.17 10.43
N GLN A 12 0.60 -1.10 11.74
CA GLN A 12 -0.07 -2.08 12.58
C GLN A 12 -0.86 -1.30 13.63
N ASP A 13 -2.14 -1.63 13.79
CA ASP A 13 -2.96 -0.94 14.76
C ASP A 13 -2.81 -1.55 16.17
N ALA A 14 -3.54 -0.99 17.13
CA ALA A 14 -3.42 -1.43 18.52
C ALA A 14 -3.89 -2.86 18.74
N ASP A 15 -4.73 -3.38 17.86
CA ASP A 15 -5.24 -4.75 17.94
C ASP A 15 -4.35 -5.76 17.22
N GLY A 16 -3.27 -5.29 16.60
CA GLY A 16 -2.33 -6.14 15.88
C GLY A 16 -2.67 -6.37 14.42
N VAL A 17 -3.70 -5.71 13.92
CA VAL A 17 -4.08 -5.83 12.51
C VAL A 17 -3.12 -5.02 11.66
N PHE A 18 -2.61 -5.64 10.60
CA PHE A 18 -1.75 -4.94 9.65
C PHE A 18 -2.60 -4.18 8.65
N ILE A 19 -2.26 -2.91 8.46
CA ILE A 19 -2.92 -2.01 7.52
C ILE A 19 -1.90 -1.72 6.42
N ILE A 20 -2.28 -1.92 5.17
CA ILE A 20 -1.36 -1.76 4.07
C ILE A 20 -2.01 -0.91 2.99
N GLU A 21 -1.23 -0.02 2.41
CA GLU A 21 -1.73 0.94 1.44
C GLU A 21 -0.75 1.07 0.28
N CYS A 22 -1.28 1.13 -0.94
CA CYS A 22 -0.50 1.41 -2.13
C CYS A 22 -0.75 2.85 -2.55
N PRO A 23 0.22 3.76 -2.38
CA PRO A 23 0.00 5.18 -2.68
C PRO A 23 -0.10 5.50 -4.17
N VAL A 24 0.18 4.54 -5.04
CA VAL A 24 0.06 4.76 -6.49
C VAL A 24 -1.40 4.99 -6.90
N PHE A 25 -2.34 4.34 -6.18
CA PHE A 25 -3.77 4.50 -6.45
C PHE A 25 -4.44 5.12 -5.23
N GLU A 26 -5.34 6.07 -5.46
CA GLU A 26 -6.10 6.67 -4.36
C GLU A 26 -7.02 5.63 -3.74
N GLY A 27 -6.95 5.51 -2.42
CA GLY A 27 -7.82 4.62 -1.67
C GLY A 27 -7.49 3.13 -1.77
N CYS A 28 -6.38 2.78 -2.40
CA CYS A 28 -5.98 1.38 -2.52
C CYS A 28 -5.35 0.91 -1.20
N ARG A 29 -6.12 0.19 -0.41
CA ARG A 29 -5.78 -0.16 0.96
C ARG A 29 -6.33 -1.54 1.27
N SER A 30 -5.63 -2.26 2.14
CA SER A 30 -6.10 -3.57 2.58
C SER A 30 -5.61 -3.85 4.01
N TYR A 31 -5.96 -5.01 4.53
CA TYR A 31 -5.71 -5.39 5.91
C TYR A 31 -5.34 -6.86 5.99
N GLY A 32 -4.72 -7.25 7.07
CA GLY A 32 -4.45 -8.65 7.34
C GLY A 32 -4.09 -8.88 8.80
N ASP A 33 -4.32 -10.10 9.28
CA ASP A 33 -3.95 -10.50 10.64
C ASP A 33 -2.48 -10.83 10.74
N SER A 34 -1.82 -11.04 9.59
CA SER A 34 -0.39 -11.21 9.49
C SER A 34 0.13 -10.33 8.37
N LEU A 35 1.43 -10.09 8.36
CA LEU A 35 2.04 -9.33 7.28
C LEU A 35 1.85 -10.01 5.93
N ASP A 36 2.06 -11.33 5.89
CA ASP A 36 1.90 -12.09 4.65
C ASP A 36 0.47 -12.01 4.11
N GLU A 37 -0.52 -12.06 5.00
CA GLU A 37 -1.92 -11.92 4.61
C GLU A 37 -2.19 -10.52 4.06
N ALA A 38 -1.70 -9.47 4.73
CA ALA A 38 -1.89 -8.10 4.27
C ALA A 38 -1.26 -7.91 2.89
N VAL A 39 -0.06 -8.45 2.67
CA VAL A 39 0.61 -8.36 1.37
C VAL A 39 -0.17 -9.09 0.29
N ALA A 40 -0.68 -10.29 0.58
CA ALA A 40 -1.51 -11.02 -0.37
C ALA A 40 -2.77 -10.24 -0.73
N ASN A 41 -3.40 -9.63 0.27
CA ASN A 41 -4.63 -8.86 0.07
C ASN A 41 -4.39 -7.58 -0.73
N ILE A 42 -3.31 -6.85 -0.46
CA ILE A 42 -3.03 -5.63 -1.23
C ILE A 42 -2.65 -5.97 -2.68
N ARG A 43 -2.01 -7.11 -2.89
CA ARG A 43 -1.70 -7.57 -4.26
C ARG A 43 -2.98 -7.74 -5.06
N GLU A 44 -4.00 -8.38 -4.48
CA GLU A 44 -5.30 -8.53 -5.14
C GLU A 44 -5.95 -7.18 -5.42
N ALA A 45 -5.87 -6.26 -4.46
CA ALA A 45 -6.42 -4.91 -4.64
C ALA A 45 -5.75 -4.17 -5.78
N ILE A 46 -4.42 -4.28 -5.88
CA ILE A 46 -3.66 -3.66 -6.97
C ILE A 46 -4.06 -4.27 -8.31
N GLU A 47 -4.18 -5.60 -8.36
CA GLU A 47 -4.59 -6.28 -9.58
C GLU A 47 -5.96 -5.81 -10.06
N ALA A 48 -6.90 -5.65 -9.13
CA ALA A 48 -8.23 -5.14 -9.45
C ALA A 48 -8.16 -3.72 -10.00
N CYS A 49 -7.32 -2.85 -9.41
CA CYS A 49 -7.14 -1.49 -9.90
C CYS A 49 -6.58 -1.46 -11.32
N LEU A 50 -5.65 -2.36 -11.61
CA LEU A 50 -5.03 -2.43 -12.93
C LEU A 50 -6.01 -2.95 -13.99
N ASP A 51 -6.86 -3.91 -13.61
CA ASP A 51 -7.78 -4.55 -14.55
C ASP A 51 -9.02 -3.72 -14.80
N ASP A 52 -9.60 -3.17 -13.74
CA ASP A 52 -10.93 -2.55 -13.81
C ASP A 52 -10.89 -1.03 -13.84
N ASN A 53 -9.75 -0.42 -13.56
CA ASN A 53 -9.62 1.04 -13.44
C ASN A 53 -10.59 1.62 -12.41
N GLU A 54 -10.92 0.87 -11.38
CA GLU A 54 -11.87 1.33 -10.36
C GLU A 54 -11.36 2.51 -9.56
N LEU A 55 -10.04 2.53 -9.33
CA LEU A 55 -9.39 3.60 -8.58
C LEU A 55 -8.48 4.35 -9.53
N ALA A 56 -8.56 5.67 -9.49
CA ALA A 56 -7.68 6.50 -10.28
C ALA A 56 -6.26 6.44 -9.71
N GLU A 57 -5.27 6.57 -10.57
CA GLU A 57 -3.90 6.77 -10.13
C GLU A 57 -3.83 8.09 -9.39
N SER A 58 -3.03 8.14 -8.33
CA SER A 58 -2.85 9.36 -7.57
C SER A 58 -2.23 10.44 -8.45
N GLU A 59 -2.65 11.69 -8.26
CA GLU A 59 -2.07 12.83 -8.95
C GLU A 59 -0.67 13.13 -8.45
N THR A 60 -0.30 12.57 -7.30
CA THR A 60 1.03 12.73 -6.72
C THR A 60 1.90 11.53 -7.08
N VAL A 61 3.20 11.74 -7.07
CA VAL A 61 4.17 10.67 -7.32
C VAL A 61 4.79 10.28 -5.99
N PHE A 62 4.72 8.99 -5.67
CA PHE A 62 5.35 8.48 -4.46
C PHE A 62 6.86 8.51 -4.63
N ILE A 63 7.56 9.18 -3.72
CA ILE A 63 9.02 9.29 -3.78
C ILE A 63 9.67 8.30 -2.80
N GLY A 64 9.16 8.23 -1.58
CA GLY A 64 9.77 7.35 -0.59
C GLY A 64 9.40 7.73 0.82
N VAL A 65 10.07 7.10 1.74
CA VAL A 65 9.88 7.30 3.18
C VAL A 65 11.20 7.77 3.77
N ARG A 66 11.14 8.69 4.70
CA ARG A 66 12.31 9.17 5.40
C ARG A 66 12.02 9.30 6.90
N ASP A 67 12.94 8.80 7.70
CA ASP A 67 12.85 8.97 9.15
C ASP A 67 13.50 10.28 9.55
N ILE A 68 12.87 11.01 10.47
CA ILE A 68 13.39 12.25 11.03
C ILE A 68 13.69 12.00 12.50
N GLU A 69 14.93 12.20 12.90
CA GLU A 69 15.31 12.09 14.29
C GLU A 69 15.09 13.43 14.98
N MET A 70 14.35 13.40 16.07
CA MET A 70 14.06 14.62 16.83
C MET A 70 14.26 14.36 18.31
N ALA A 71 14.80 15.36 19.02
CA ALA A 71 14.96 15.32 20.46
C ALA A 71 13.66 15.75 21.13
N VAL A 72 12.87 14.79 21.56
CA VAL A 72 11.58 15.06 22.22
C VAL A 72 11.52 14.39 23.57
#